data_12eebef27bd5315dd13bfee052eab000
#
_entry.id   12eebef27bd5315dd13bfee052eab000
#
_cell.length_a   1.000
_cell.length_b   1.000
_cell.length_c   1.000
_cell.angle_alpha   90.00
_cell.angle_beta   90.00
_cell.angle_gamma   90.00
#
_symmetry.space_group_name_H-M   'P 1'
#
loop_
_entity.id
_entity.type
_entity.pdbx_description
1 polymer ?
#
loop_
_entity_poly.entity_id
_entity_poly.type
_entity_poly.pdbx_seq_one_letter_code
_entity_poly.pdbx_strand_id
1 'polypeptide(L)'
;MSRKRFALVGAGLFGEMHARVYSNHAGVELAAVCDLDEPRARQVAEQYGAGRACRDWRDIAADDTIDAASIATPDFAHTEAAVGLAEAGKHLLVEKPLATTVEDCEQIIAAAKKNTVKLMVDFHNRWSPPFHEAHSFITGGGLGSPRYAYLRLSNTTFVPTKMLSWASKSSVLWFLGSHAIDAACWLIGEWPNRVYSVSRREVLRGRGVDTPDLFASTLEFPGGAVATIENVWLLPDAAPNIVDMKCELIGTKAAIYIDTTSNRTLAIQDESRVRHVDVLGGPVVHGKQLGFAIESIRHFADCVVQDQEPLVPGEVGLEVTRICKAIERSAETGRPVEMRR
;
A
#
# COMPACT_ATOMS: atom_id res chain seq x y z
N MET A 1 -28.13 14.98 -3.11
CA MET A 1 -27.03 15.00 -4.10
C MET A 1 -27.02 13.64 -4.80
N SER A 2 -26.74 13.59 -6.11
CA SER A 2 -26.53 12.33 -6.83
C SER A 2 -25.27 11.65 -6.28
N ARG A 3 -25.30 10.33 -6.16
CA ARG A 3 -24.09 9.56 -5.76
C ARG A 3 -23.01 9.71 -6.82
N LYS A 4 -21.75 9.79 -6.40
CA LYS A 4 -20.59 9.74 -7.28
C LYS A 4 -20.42 8.33 -7.85
N ARG A 5 -20.06 8.20 -9.10
CA ARG A 5 -19.94 6.92 -9.80
C ARG A 5 -18.47 6.50 -9.86
N PHE A 6 -18.16 5.39 -9.23
CA PHE A 6 -16.78 4.87 -9.09
C PHE A 6 -16.62 3.59 -9.90
N ALA A 7 -15.43 3.39 -10.42
CA ALA A 7 -15.02 2.14 -11.06
C ALA A 7 -13.84 1.51 -10.33
N LEU A 8 -13.67 0.21 -10.54
CA LEU A 8 -12.53 -0.57 -10.07
C LEU A 8 -11.78 -1.16 -11.26
N VAL A 9 -10.46 -1.01 -11.30
CA VAL A 9 -9.55 -1.68 -12.23
C VAL A 9 -8.65 -2.61 -11.45
N GLY A 10 -8.77 -3.93 -11.69
CA GLY A 10 -8.14 -5.00 -10.91
C GLY A 10 -9.10 -5.56 -9.86
N ALA A 11 -9.66 -6.74 -10.11
CA ALA A 11 -10.63 -7.42 -9.25
C ALA A 11 -9.98 -8.51 -8.35
N GLY A 12 -8.69 -8.34 -8.01
CA GLY A 12 -7.95 -9.21 -7.10
C GLY A 12 -8.42 -9.05 -5.63
N LEU A 13 -7.64 -9.59 -4.69
CA LEU A 13 -7.96 -9.52 -3.25
C LEU A 13 -8.11 -8.08 -2.75
N PHE A 14 -7.18 -7.19 -3.09
CA PHE A 14 -7.26 -5.78 -2.71
C PHE A 14 -8.37 -5.05 -3.49
N GLY A 15 -8.51 -5.31 -4.79
CA GLY A 15 -9.60 -4.73 -5.57
C GLY A 15 -10.98 -5.08 -5.02
N GLU A 16 -11.18 -6.30 -4.52
CA GLU A 16 -12.43 -6.69 -3.87
C GLU A 16 -12.71 -5.87 -2.59
N MET A 17 -11.67 -5.45 -1.85
CA MET A 17 -11.84 -4.54 -0.71
C MET A 17 -12.36 -3.17 -1.17
N HIS A 18 -11.82 -2.62 -2.27
CA HIS A 18 -12.31 -1.37 -2.86
C HIS A 18 -13.77 -1.49 -3.31
N ALA A 19 -14.12 -2.56 -4.03
CA ALA A 19 -15.51 -2.81 -4.45
C ALA A 19 -16.46 -2.84 -3.27
N ARG A 20 -16.07 -3.51 -2.18
CA ARG A 20 -16.85 -3.60 -0.95
C ARG A 20 -17.03 -2.25 -0.27
N VAL A 21 -15.99 -1.42 -0.21
CA VAL A 21 -16.10 -0.06 0.37
C VAL A 21 -17.07 0.78 -0.46
N TYR A 22 -16.90 0.81 -1.78
CA TYR A 22 -17.73 1.63 -2.66
C TYR A 22 -19.20 1.20 -2.64
N SER A 23 -19.48 -0.11 -2.65
CA SER A 23 -20.85 -0.62 -2.58
C SER A 23 -21.58 -0.28 -1.26
N ASN A 24 -20.83 -0.05 -0.18
CA ASN A 24 -21.37 0.28 1.14
C ASN A 24 -21.31 1.78 1.47
N HIS A 25 -20.73 2.61 0.60
CA HIS A 25 -20.58 4.04 0.84
C HIS A 25 -21.83 4.82 0.40
N ALA A 26 -22.44 5.60 1.30
CA ALA A 26 -23.70 6.29 1.05
C ALA A 26 -23.64 7.27 -0.14
N GLY A 27 -22.49 7.95 -0.33
CA GLY A 27 -22.28 8.95 -1.38
C GLY A 27 -21.75 8.39 -2.70
N VAL A 28 -21.53 7.06 -2.80
CA VAL A 28 -20.88 6.42 -3.96
C VAL A 28 -21.77 5.32 -4.55
N GLU A 29 -21.67 5.12 -5.85
CA GLU A 29 -22.19 3.99 -6.60
C GLU A 29 -21.00 3.26 -7.25
N LEU A 30 -20.83 1.96 -7.01
CA LEU A 30 -19.90 1.14 -7.77
C LEU A 30 -20.50 0.91 -9.16
N ALA A 31 -20.03 1.65 -10.16
CA ALA A 31 -20.60 1.65 -11.50
C ALA A 31 -20.03 0.54 -12.38
N ALA A 32 -18.73 0.25 -12.26
CA ALA A 32 -18.05 -0.74 -13.11
C ALA A 32 -16.93 -1.46 -12.35
N VAL A 33 -16.70 -2.71 -12.74
CA VAL A 33 -15.52 -3.51 -12.34
C VAL A 33 -14.80 -3.99 -13.59
N CYS A 34 -13.50 -3.75 -13.68
CA CYS A 34 -12.65 -4.13 -14.79
C CYS A 34 -11.55 -5.09 -14.32
N ASP A 35 -11.35 -6.18 -15.04
CA ASP A 35 -10.21 -7.08 -14.87
C ASP A 35 -9.91 -7.80 -16.19
N LEU A 36 -8.65 -8.12 -16.45
CA LEU A 36 -8.25 -8.94 -17.61
C LEU A 36 -8.90 -10.33 -17.56
N ASP A 37 -9.18 -10.84 -16.37
CA ASP A 37 -10.02 -12.01 -16.12
C ASP A 37 -11.49 -11.56 -16.04
N GLU A 38 -12.17 -11.53 -17.20
CA GLU A 38 -13.56 -11.08 -17.28
C GLU A 38 -14.53 -11.89 -16.41
N PRO A 39 -14.43 -13.22 -16.27
CA PRO A 39 -15.18 -13.98 -15.27
C PRO A 39 -15.02 -13.44 -13.85
N ARG A 40 -13.79 -13.10 -13.45
CA ARG A 40 -13.53 -12.50 -12.13
C ARG A 40 -14.15 -11.12 -12.00
N ALA A 41 -14.03 -10.27 -13.03
CA ALA A 41 -14.68 -8.97 -13.04
C ALA A 41 -16.20 -9.09 -12.86
N ARG A 42 -16.86 -10.02 -13.56
CA ARG A 42 -18.30 -10.29 -13.41
C ARG A 42 -18.66 -10.77 -12.01
N GLN A 43 -17.90 -11.72 -11.47
CA GLN A 43 -18.15 -12.23 -10.12
C GLN A 43 -18.14 -11.10 -9.09
N VAL A 44 -17.13 -10.22 -9.14
CA VAL A 44 -17.02 -9.08 -8.20
C VAL A 44 -18.12 -8.06 -8.45
N ALA A 45 -18.44 -7.78 -9.73
CA ALA A 45 -19.53 -6.85 -10.08
C ALA A 45 -20.88 -7.34 -9.53
N GLU A 46 -21.23 -8.60 -9.73
CA GLU A 46 -22.46 -9.20 -9.21
C GLU A 46 -22.49 -9.20 -7.68
N GLN A 47 -21.38 -9.60 -7.03
CA GLN A 47 -21.28 -9.68 -5.58
C GLN A 47 -21.46 -8.33 -4.90
N TYR A 48 -20.99 -7.25 -5.50
CA TYR A 48 -21.01 -5.90 -4.93
C TYR A 48 -21.99 -4.95 -5.62
N GLY A 49 -22.82 -5.45 -6.53
CA GLY A 49 -23.90 -4.69 -7.17
C GLY A 49 -23.41 -3.63 -8.13
N ALA A 50 -22.28 -3.84 -8.80
CA ALA A 50 -21.80 -2.94 -9.84
C ALA A 50 -22.69 -3.01 -11.10
N GLY A 51 -22.85 -1.89 -11.77
CA GLY A 51 -23.70 -1.79 -12.96
C GLY A 51 -23.20 -2.60 -14.15
N ARG A 52 -21.86 -2.80 -14.26
CA ARG A 52 -21.27 -3.59 -15.33
C ARG A 52 -19.90 -4.18 -14.95
N ALA A 53 -19.49 -5.21 -15.72
CA ALA A 53 -18.12 -5.72 -15.76
C ALA A 53 -17.53 -5.46 -17.14
N CYS A 54 -16.22 -5.18 -17.21
CA CYS A 54 -15.46 -5.03 -18.46
C CYS A 54 -14.08 -5.66 -18.35
N ARG A 55 -13.42 -5.82 -19.48
CA ARG A 55 -12.07 -6.40 -19.58
C ARG A 55 -11.00 -5.34 -19.80
N ASP A 56 -11.35 -4.23 -20.40
CA ASP A 56 -10.43 -3.15 -20.75
C ASP A 56 -10.79 -1.88 -19.95
N TRP A 57 -9.84 -1.31 -19.23
CA TRP A 57 -10.01 -0.06 -18.49
C TRP A 57 -10.38 1.13 -19.40
N ARG A 58 -10.10 1.02 -20.70
CA ARG A 58 -10.48 2.05 -21.68
C ARG A 58 -12.00 2.22 -21.79
N ASP A 59 -12.76 1.16 -21.49
CA ASP A 59 -14.22 1.24 -21.40
C ASP A 59 -14.69 2.13 -20.23
N ILE A 60 -13.88 2.17 -19.14
CA ILE A 60 -14.09 3.07 -18.01
C ILE A 60 -13.70 4.50 -18.39
N ALA A 61 -12.56 4.67 -19.05
CA ALA A 61 -12.09 5.97 -19.51
C ALA A 61 -13.10 6.65 -20.46
N ALA A 62 -13.71 5.88 -21.35
CA ALA A 62 -14.69 6.37 -22.32
C ALA A 62 -16.08 6.66 -21.72
N ASP A 63 -16.34 6.30 -20.48
CA ASP A 63 -17.65 6.53 -19.83
C ASP A 63 -17.65 7.86 -19.05
N ASP A 64 -18.24 8.89 -19.64
CA ASP A 64 -18.31 10.22 -19.04
C ASP A 64 -19.14 10.27 -17.74
N THR A 65 -19.90 9.22 -17.42
CA THR A 65 -20.69 9.13 -16.20
C THR A 65 -19.89 8.65 -14.99
N ILE A 66 -18.65 8.19 -15.19
CA ILE A 66 -17.75 7.75 -14.10
C ILE A 66 -16.94 8.95 -13.60
N ASP A 67 -17.01 9.22 -12.29
CA ASP A 67 -16.29 10.32 -11.63
C ASP A 67 -14.87 9.91 -11.19
N ALA A 68 -14.69 8.66 -10.71
CA ALA A 68 -13.45 8.20 -10.14
C ALA A 68 -13.19 6.71 -10.38
N ALA A 69 -11.93 6.30 -10.27
CA ALA A 69 -11.54 4.91 -10.35
C ALA A 69 -10.47 4.54 -9.32
N SER A 70 -10.56 3.32 -8.78
CA SER A 70 -9.44 2.68 -8.10
C SER A 70 -8.66 1.80 -9.05
N ILE A 71 -7.33 1.79 -8.91
CA ILE A 71 -6.42 0.91 -9.63
C ILE A 71 -5.78 -0.02 -8.61
N ALA A 72 -6.16 -1.28 -8.63
CA ALA A 72 -5.71 -2.34 -7.72
C ALA A 72 -5.14 -3.55 -8.52
N THR A 73 -4.48 -3.25 -9.62
CA THR A 73 -3.71 -4.21 -10.43
C THR A 73 -2.38 -4.55 -9.76
N PRO A 74 -1.58 -5.50 -10.26
CA PRO A 74 -0.20 -5.67 -9.81
C PRO A 74 0.64 -4.38 -9.94
N ASP A 75 1.58 -4.18 -9.03
CA ASP A 75 2.38 -2.96 -8.85
C ASP A 75 3.08 -2.44 -10.13
N PHE A 76 3.51 -3.33 -11.02
CA PHE A 76 4.12 -3.00 -12.31
C PHE A 76 3.11 -2.64 -13.42
N ALA A 77 1.80 -2.70 -13.14
CA ALA A 77 0.74 -2.52 -14.14
C ALA A 77 -0.19 -1.32 -13.83
N HIS A 78 0.22 -0.43 -12.95
CA HIS A 78 -0.60 0.74 -12.58
C HIS A 78 -0.59 1.84 -13.66
N THR A 79 0.56 2.08 -14.29
CA THR A 79 0.88 3.30 -15.02
C THR A 79 -0.06 3.57 -16.18
N GLU A 80 -0.25 2.60 -17.08
CA GLU A 80 -1.05 2.82 -18.29
C GLU A 80 -2.50 3.18 -17.96
N ALA A 81 -3.12 2.43 -17.04
CA ALA A 81 -4.48 2.70 -16.60
C ALA A 81 -4.59 4.03 -15.83
N ALA A 82 -3.62 4.32 -14.95
CA ALA A 82 -3.63 5.56 -14.18
C ALA A 82 -3.52 6.81 -15.06
N VAL A 83 -2.60 6.80 -16.01
CA VAL A 83 -2.44 7.91 -16.97
C VAL A 83 -3.69 8.08 -17.82
N GLY A 84 -4.18 6.99 -18.43
CA GLY A 84 -5.33 7.08 -19.33
C GLY A 84 -6.64 7.49 -18.63
N LEU A 85 -6.86 7.02 -17.41
CA LEU A 85 -8.02 7.43 -16.61
C LEU A 85 -7.90 8.88 -16.12
N ALA A 86 -6.70 9.34 -15.73
CA ALA A 86 -6.46 10.73 -15.40
C ALA A 86 -6.70 11.66 -16.62
N GLU A 87 -6.23 11.26 -17.80
CA GLU A 87 -6.46 11.99 -19.05
C GLU A 87 -7.94 12.06 -19.44
N ALA A 88 -8.73 11.04 -19.06
CA ALA A 88 -10.17 11.01 -19.19
C ALA A 88 -10.92 11.77 -18.07
N GLY A 89 -10.19 12.50 -17.20
CA GLY A 89 -10.79 13.32 -16.14
C GLY A 89 -11.30 12.55 -14.93
N LYS A 90 -10.88 11.30 -14.73
CA LYS A 90 -11.28 10.48 -13.57
C LYS A 90 -10.38 10.74 -12.38
N HIS A 91 -10.95 10.96 -11.17
CA HIS A 91 -10.19 10.97 -9.94
C HIS A 91 -9.64 9.57 -9.64
N LEU A 92 -8.43 9.47 -9.06
CA LEU A 92 -7.71 8.21 -8.93
C LEU A 92 -7.33 7.88 -7.49
N LEU A 93 -7.65 6.65 -7.06
CA LEU A 93 -6.98 5.95 -5.97
C LEU A 93 -6.12 4.85 -6.58
N VAL A 94 -4.81 4.94 -6.40
CA VAL A 94 -3.88 3.92 -6.91
C VAL A 94 -3.32 3.13 -5.73
N GLU A 95 -3.38 1.80 -5.82
CA GLU A 95 -2.70 0.93 -4.87
C GLU A 95 -1.21 1.22 -4.82
N LYS A 96 -0.61 0.95 -3.68
CA LYS A 96 0.83 1.13 -3.50
C LYS A 96 1.63 -0.03 -4.14
N PRO A 97 2.86 0.23 -4.60
CA PRO A 97 3.45 1.56 -4.82
C PRO A 97 2.73 2.29 -5.95
N LEU A 98 2.85 3.60 -6.04
CA LEU A 98 2.24 4.37 -7.16
C LEU A 98 2.65 3.79 -8.52
N ALA A 99 3.94 3.51 -8.68
CA ALA A 99 4.52 2.75 -9.78
C ALA A 99 5.90 2.21 -9.36
N THR A 100 6.51 1.34 -10.19
CA THR A 100 7.82 0.73 -9.90
C THR A 100 9.00 1.44 -10.57
N THR A 101 8.76 2.54 -11.29
CA THR A 101 9.78 3.46 -11.82
C THR A 101 9.46 4.91 -11.46
N VAL A 102 10.49 5.76 -11.39
CA VAL A 102 10.35 7.20 -11.10
C VAL A 102 9.61 7.88 -12.25
N GLU A 103 9.97 7.54 -13.47
CA GLU A 103 9.40 8.08 -14.70
C GLU A 103 7.89 7.80 -14.80
N ASP A 104 7.45 6.60 -14.44
CA ASP A 104 6.04 6.24 -14.40
C ASP A 104 5.27 7.02 -13.34
N CYS A 105 5.84 7.18 -12.14
CA CYS A 105 5.23 8.03 -11.11
C CYS A 105 5.07 9.47 -11.59
N GLU A 106 6.09 10.03 -12.24
CA GLU A 106 6.07 11.39 -12.79
C GLU A 106 5.00 11.53 -13.88
N GLN A 107 4.84 10.53 -14.76
CA GLN A 107 3.78 10.50 -15.77
C GLN A 107 2.38 10.51 -15.15
N ILE A 108 2.13 9.65 -14.17
CA ILE A 108 0.82 9.59 -13.47
C ILE A 108 0.51 10.93 -12.80
N ILE A 109 1.47 11.50 -12.07
CA ILE A 109 1.31 12.78 -11.39
C ILE A 109 1.08 13.92 -12.39
N ALA A 110 1.83 13.94 -13.49
CA ALA A 110 1.67 14.96 -14.53
C ALA A 110 0.30 14.89 -15.20
N ALA A 111 -0.19 13.67 -15.51
CA ALA A 111 -1.51 13.45 -16.07
C ALA A 111 -2.62 13.93 -15.12
N ALA A 112 -2.52 13.58 -13.82
CA ALA A 112 -3.46 14.01 -12.81
C ALA A 112 -3.51 15.54 -12.66
N LYS A 113 -2.35 16.19 -12.57
CA LYS A 113 -2.25 17.66 -12.48
C LYS A 113 -2.79 18.36 -13.71
N LYS A 114 -2.42 17.90 -14.91
CA LYS A 114 -2.88 18.49 -16.19
C LYS A 114 -4.40 18.49 -16.31
N ASN A 115 -5.05 17.44 -15.82
CA ASN A 115 -6.49 17.27 -15.91
C ASN A 115 -7.24 17.66 -14.63
N THR A 116 -6.55 18.23 -13.63
CA THR A 116 -7.11 18.69 -12.35
C THR A 116 -7.91 17.58 -11.63
N VAL A 117 -7.41 16.35 -11.68
CA VAL A 117 -8.02 15.22 -10.99
C VAL A 117 -7.28 14.92 -9.69
N LYS A 118 -8.01 14.49 -8.68
CA LYS A 118 -7.46 14.04 -7.41
C LYS A 118 -6.70 12.73 -7.62
N LEU A 119 -5.50 12.63 -7.04
CA LEU A 119 -4.66 11.43 -7.06
C LEU A 119 -4.25 11.08 -5.64
N MET A 120 -4.62 9.90 -5.18
CA MET A 120 -4.22 9.33 -3.90
C MET A 120 -3.49 8.01 -4.09
N VAL A 121 -2.44 7.78 -3.27
CA VAL A 121 -1.76 6.48 -3.17
C VAL A 121 -2.21 5.78 -1.88
N ASP A 122 -2.54 4.49 -1.96
CA ASP A 122 -3.12 3.75 -0.83
C ASP A 122 -2.07 3.27 0.19
N PHE A 123 -1.41 4.19 0.88
CA PHE A 123 -0.60 3.89 2.06
C PHE A 123 -1.47 3.80 3.32
N HIS A 124 -2.32 2.79 3.37
CA HIS A 124 -3.35 2.60 4.39
C HIS A 124 -2.84 2.53 5.84
N ASN A 125 -1.54 2.25 6.08
CA ASN A 125 -0.98 2.25 7.44
C ASN A 125 -1.11 3.61 8.14
N ARG A 126 -1.27 4.72 7.41
CA ARG A 126 -1.53 6.04 8.00
C ARG A 126 -2.90 6.15 8.69
N TRP A 127 -3.83 5.24 8.39
CA TRP A 127 -5.12 5.10 9.07
C TRP A 127 -5.11 4.06 10.19
N SER A 128 -4.00 3.35 10.38
CA SER A 128 -3.85 2.40 11.48
C SER A 128 -3.80 3.14 12.83
N PRO A 129 -4.71 2.84 13.78
CA PRO A 129 -4.80 3.59 15.05
C PRO A 129 -3.47 3.71 15.78
N PRO A 130 -2.65 2.64 15.99
CA PRO A 130 -1.37 2.78 16.66
C PRO A 130 -0.36 3.66 15.91
N PHE A 131 -0.37 3.65 14.57
CA PHE A 131 0.51 4.51 13.78
C PHE A 131 0.04 5.97 13.80
N HIS A 132 -1.27 6.19 13.75
CA HIS A 132 -1.86 7.53 13.83
C HIS A 132 -1.60 8.18 15.20
N GLU A 133 -1.77 7.42 16.29
CA GLU A 133 -1.48 7.90 17.66
C GLU A 133 0.01 8.22 17.83
N ALA A 134 0.90 7.35 17.31
CA ALA A 134 2.33 7.62 17.31
C ALA A 134 2.66 8.92 16.56
N HIS A 135 2.10 9.11 15.37
CA HIS A 135 2.29 10.34 14.60
C HIS A 135 1.78 11.58 15.34
N SER A 136 0.60 11.50 15.96
CA SER A 136 0.03 12.60 16.77
C SER A 136 0.93 12.94 17.95
N PHE A 137 1.46 11.93 18.67
CA PHE A 137 2.40 12.12 19.77
C PHE A 137 3.71 12.78 19.32
N ILE A 138 4.23 12.38 18.15
CA ILE A 138 5.46 12.93 17.57
C ILE A 138 5.26 14.38 17.16
N THR A 139 4.19 14.67 16.41
CA THR A 139 3.88 16.03 15.93
C THR A 139 3.54 17.00 17.08
N GLY A 140 3.00 16.48 18.20
CA GLY A 140 2.83 17.20 19.44
C GLY A 140 4.14 17.44 20.22
N GLY A 141 5.30 17.01 19.70
CA GLY A 141 6.62 17.20 20.33
C GLY A 141 6.94 16.22 21.47
N GLY A 142 6.11 15.20 21.68
CA GLY A 142 6.27 14.22 22.76
C GLY A 142 7.51 13.35 22.59
N LEU A 143 7.86 12.95 21.38
CA LEU A 143 9.08 12.17 21.10
C LEU A 143 10.38 13.00 21.18
N GLY A 144 10.28 14.31 21.04
CA GLY A 144 11.42 15.19 20.80
C GLY A 144 11.93 15.03 19.37
N SER A 145 13.25 15.15 19.16
CA SER A 145 13.83 14.89 17.84
C SER A 145 13.98 13.37 17.62
N PRO A 146 13.45 12.79 16.56
CA PRO A 146 13.69 11.39 16.20
C PRO A 146 15.20 11.12 16.04
N ARG A 147 15.67 9.97 16.53
CA ARG A 147 17.09 9.57 16.43
C ARG A 147 17.25 8.21 15.76
N TYR A 148 16.38 7.29 16.08
CA TYR A 148 16.43 5.96 15.50
C TYR A 148 15.01 5.44 15.26
N ALA A 149 14.81 4.75 14.13
CA ALA A 149 13.63 3.98 13.83
C ALA A 149 14.01 2.57 13.39
N TYR A 150 13.25 1.58 13.83
CA TYR A 150 13.28 0.23 13.30
C TYR A 150 11.89 -0.14 12.80
N LEU A 151 11.82 -0.59 11.55
CA LEU A 151 10.57 -1.09 10.98
C LEU A 151 10.80 -2.47 10.37
N ARG A 152 9.99 -3.43 10.81
CA ARG A 152 9.84 -4.73 10.16
C ARG A 152 8.48 -4.79 9.51
N LEU A 153 8.45 -5.16 8.24
CA LEU A 153 7.24 -5.57 7.56
C LEU A 153 7.57 -6.75 6.65
N SER A 154 7.16 -7.93 7.07
CA SER A 154 7.56 -9.21 6.50
C SER A 154 6.38 -10.14 6.35
N ASN A 155 6.45 -11.11 5.43
CA ASN A 155 5.40 -12.11 5.23
C ASN A 155 5.94 -13.53 5.36
N THR A 156 5.00 -14.45 5.56
CA THR A 156 5.26 -15.87 5.40
C THR A 156 5.51 -16.24 3.94
N THR A 157 6.16 -17.38 3.72
CA THR A 157 6.43 -17.90 2.38
C THR A 157 5.17 -18.17 1.57
N PHE A 158 4.00 -18.29 2.22
CA PHE A 158 2.71 -18.41 1.56
C PHE A 158 2.44 -17.26 0.57
N VAL A 159 2.82 -16.02 0.93
CA VAL A 159 2.52 -14.85 0.11
C VAL A 159 3.20 -14.94 -1.26
N PRO A 160 4.54 -15.04 -1.38
CA PRO A 160 5.19 -15.10 -2.69
C PRO A 160 4.99 -16.43 -3.43
N THR A 161 4.67 -17.55 -2.73
CA THR A 161 4.60 -18.87 -3.38
C THR A 161 3.18 -19.30 -3.76
N LYS A 162 2.14 -18.77 -3.09
CA LYS A 162 0.75 -19.22 -3.27
C LYS A 162 -0.25 -18.09 -3.47
N MET A 163 -0.04 -16.92 -2.84
CA MET A 163 -1.00 -15.83 -2.90
C MET A 163 -0.78 -14.94 -4.12
N LEU A 164 0.48 -14.60 -4.45
CA LEU A 164 0.84 -13.69 -5.53
C LEU A 164 1.36 -14.47 -6.74
N SER A 165 0.48 -14.76 -7.71
CA SER A 165 0.89 -15.43 -8.96
C SER A 165 1.94 -14.66 -9.77
N TRP A 166 2.10 -13.38 -9.49
CA TRP A 166 3.02 -12.46 -10.14
C TRP A 166 4.26 -12.10 -9.29
N ALA A 167 4.50 -12.80 -8.18
CA ALA A 167 5.61 -12.50 -7.26
C ALA A 167 6.99 -12.44 -7.93
N SER A 168 7.24 -13.26 -8.97
CA SER A 168 8.48 -13.23 -9.76
C SER A 168 8.67 -11.95 -10.62
N LYS A 169 7.63 -11.13 -10.77
CA LYS A 169 7.68 -9.85 -11.49
C LYS A 169 7.81 -8.64 -10.56
N SER A 170 7.83 -8.89 -9.25
CA SER A 170 7.94 -7.89 -8.21
C SER A 170 8.91 -8.37 -7.12
N SER A 171 8.89 -7.73 -5.95
CA SER A 171 9.72 -8.13 -4.81
C SER A 171 9.06 -7.77 -3.48
N VAL A 172 9.60 -8.32 -2.39
CA VAL A 172 9.20 -7.94 -1.03
C VAL A 172 9.39 -6.44 -0.76
N LEU A 173 10.35 -5.80 -1.43
CA LEU A 173 10.59 -4.36 -1.32
C LEU A 173 9.42 -3.56 -1.90
N TRP A 174 8.96 -3.89 -3.11
CA TRP A 174 7.82 -3.22 -3.74
C TRP A 174 6.51 -3.53 -3.01
N PHE A 175 6.32 -4.79 -2.64
CA PHE A 175 5.06 -5.24 -2.02
C PHE A 175 4.90 -4.77 -0.56
N LEU A 176 5.94 -4.87 0.27
CA LEU A 176 5.93 -4.52 1.68
C LEU A 176 6.82 -3.32 2.03
N GLY A 177 8.01 -3.26 1.43
CA GLY A 177 9.00 -2.22 1.74
C GLY A 177 8.46 -0.82 1.47
N SER A 178 7.65 -0.63 0.43
CA SER A 178 7.00 0.64 0.14
C SER A 178 6.15 1.16 1.31
N HIS A 179 5.40 0.29 1.99
CA HIS A 179 4.66 0.65 3.21
C HIS A 179 5.58 0.99 4.39
N ALA A 180 6.65 0.21 4.59
CA ALA A 180 7.58 0.44 5.69
C ALA A 180 8.35 1.75 5.49
N ILE A 181 8.74 2.07 4.26
CA ILE A 181 9.40 3.32 3.88
C ILE A 181 8.46 4.50 4.13
N ASP A 182 7.20 4.42 3.64
CA ASP A 182 6.20 5.47 3.88
C ASP A 182 6.01 5.72 5.37
N ALA A 183 5.80 4.67 6.16
CA ALA A 183 5.61 4.78 7.61
C ALA A 183 6.81 5.41 8.31
N ALA A 184 8.05 4.99 7.96
CA ALA A 184 9.28 5.55 8.53
C ALA A 184 9.41 7.04 8.23
N CYS A 185 9.25 7.42 6.96
CA CYS A 185 9.38 8.82 6.54
C CYS A 185 8.28 9.70 7.13
N TRP A 186 7.05 9.22 7.20
CA TRP A 186 5.92 9.93 7.80
C TRP A 186 6.09 10.16 9.29
N LEU A 187 6.59 9.16 10.05
CA LEU A 187 6.80 9.28 11.49
C LEU A 187 8.06 10.10 11.83
N ILE A 188 9.12 10.01 11.04
CA ILE A 188 10.33 10.84 11.21
C ILE A 188 10.05 12.29 10.79
N GLY A 189 9.15 12.50 9.82
CA GLY A 189 8.82 13.82 9.27
C GLY A 189 9.82 14.33 8.22
N GLU A 190 10.70 13.45 7.73
CA GLU A 190 11.74 13.76 6.74
C GLU A 190 11.83 12.66 5.70
N TRP A 191 12.50 12.97 4.57
CA TRP A 191 12.91 12.00 3.57
C TRP A 191 14.41 11.72 3.71
N PRO A 192 14.90 10.50 3.50
CA PRO A 192 16.31 10.16 3.65
C PRO A 192 17.14 10.83 2.56
N ASN A 193 18.39 11.16 2.88
CA ASN A 193 19.38 11.68 1.94
C ASN A 193 20.42 10.63 1.54
N ARG A 194 20.47 9.47 2.23
CA ARG A 194 21.38 8.36 1.95
C ARG A 194 20.76 7.03 2.31
N VAL A 195 21.03 6.02 1.49
CA VAL A 195 20.48 4.66 1.64
C VAL A 195 21.60 3.63 1.47
N TYR A 196 21.64 2.63 2.35
CA TYR A 196 22.44 1.42 2.19
C TYR A 196 21.54 0.20 2.36
N SER A 197 21.70 -0.81 1.48
CA SER A 197 20.89 -2.01 1.54
C SER A 197 21.67 -3.26 1.12
N VAL A 198 21.24 -4.40 1.67
CA VAL A 198 21.63 -5.72 1.20
C VAL A 198 20.39 -6.55 0.90
N SER A 199 20.48 -7.41 -0.11
CA SER A 199 19.42 -8.38 -0.43
C SER A 199 20.00 -9.79 -0.59
N ARG A 200 19.13 -10.80 -0.53
CA ARG A 200 19.46 -12.20 -0.82
C ARG A 200 18.38 -12.79 -1.73
N ARG A 201 18.76 -13.72 -2.60
CA ARG A 201 17.88 -14.35 -3.59
C ARG A 201 18.29 -15.82 -3.76
N GLU A 202 17.89 -16.67 -2.82
CA GLU A 202 18.30 -18.09 -2.79
C GLU A 202 17.11 -19.02 -2.54
N VAL A 203 16.39 -18.79 -1.43
CA VAL A 203 15.36 -19.71 -0.94
C VAL A 203 14.12 -19.71 -1.83
N LEU A 204 13.59 -18.55 -2.18
CA LEU A 204 12.42 -18.43 -3.06
C LEU A 204 12.72 -18.91 -4.47
N ARG A 205 13.92 -18.61 -4.98
CA ARG A 205 14.38 -19.12 -6.27
C ARG A 205 14.42 -20.66 -6.29
N GLY A 206 14.88 -21.27 -5.21
CA GLY A 206 14.86 -22.73 -5.02
C GLY A 206 13.45 -23.32 -4.96
N ARG A 207 12.43 -22.49 -4.69
CA ARG A 207 11.00 -22.84 -4.69
C ARG A 207 10.27 -22.44 -5.98
N GLY A 208 10.99 -22.01 -7.01
CA GLY A 208 10.43 -21.65 -8.32
C GLY A 208 9.93 -20.20 -8.42
N VAL A 209 10.18 -19.34 -7.42
CA VAL A 209 9.81 -17.92 -7.43
C VAL A 209 11.07 -17.07 -7.52
N ASP A 210 11.41 -16.57 -8.72
CA ASP A 210 12.63 -15.79 -8.95
C ASP A 210 12.47 -14.33 -8.50
N THR A 211 12.54 -14.12 -7.19
CA THR A 211 12.49 -12.80 -6.55
C THR A 211 13.43 -12.76 -5.35
N PRO A 212 13.86 -11.58 -4.86
CA PRO A 212 14.62 -11.48 -3.62
C PRO A 212 13.86 -12.04 -2.42
N ASP A 213 14.57 -12.81 -1.59
CA ASP A 213 14.08 -13.35 -0.31
C ASP A 213 13.85 -12.26 0.72
N LEU A 214 14.74 -11.25 0.71
CA LEU A 214 14.76 -10.18 1.68
C LEU A 214 15.50 -8.93 1.17
N PHE A 215 15.17 -7.81 1.82
CA PHE A 215 15.96 -6.59 1.88
C PHE A 215 16.16 -6.17 3.35
N ALA A 216 17.40 -5.82 3.71
CA ALA A 216 17.75 -5.18 4.97
C ALA A 216 18.41 -3.83 4.63
N SER A 217 17.76 -2.75 5.00
CA SER A 217 18.08 -1.41 4.53
C SER A 217 18.31 -0.45 5.69
N THR A 218 19.28 0.46 5.54
CA THR A 218 19.53 1.59 6.44
C THR A 218 19.30 2.88 5.67
N LEU A 219 18.49 3.78 6.22
CA LEU A 219 18.17 5.09 5.69
C LEU A 219 18.70 6.15 6.65
N GLU A 220 19.49 7.09 6.15
CA GLU A 220 20.00 8.24 6.89
C GLU A 220 19.21 9.51 6.50
N PHE A 221 18.83 10.31 7.50
CA PHE A 221 17.98 11.49 7.33
C PHE A 221 18.77 12.78 7.61
N PRO A 222 18.46 13.90 6.94
CA PRO A 222 19.16 15.18 7.14
C PRO A 222 19.18 15.66 8.59
N GLY A 223 18.11 15.43 9.36
CA GLY A 223 18.01 15.77 10.79
C GLY A 223 18.83 14.87 11.72
N GLY A 224 19.61 13.92 11.17
CA GLY A 224 20.47 13.00 11.91
C GLY A 224 19.76 11.78 12.46
N ALA A 225 18.51 11.53 12.07
CA ALA A 225 17.84 10.26 12.34
C ALA A 225 18.38 9.16 11.43
N VAL A 226 18.30 7.91 11.90
CA VAL A 226 18.61 6.72 11.12
C VAL A 226 17.43 5.75 11.24
N ALA A 227 16.99 5.18 10.10
CA ALA A 227 16.02 4.10 10.12
C ALA A 227 16.63 2.79 9.59
N THR A 228 16.32 1.70 10.26
CA THR A 228 16.58 0.34 9.76
C THR A 228 15.26 -0.30 9.36
N ILE A 229 15.19 -0.77 8.11
CA ILE A 229 13.99 -1.41 7.55
C ILE A 229 14.32 -2.85 7.18
N GLU A 230 13.50 -3.77 7.66
CA GLU A 230 13.58 -5.21 7.37
C GLU A 230 12.32 -5.65 6.61
N ASN A 231 12.53 -6.19 5.40
CA ASN A 231 11.48 -6.80 4.60
C ASN A 231 11.88 -8.21 4.19
N VAL A 232 11.12 -9.21 4.60
CA VAL A 232 11.43 -10.63 4.40
C VAL A 232 10.19 -11.38 3.90
N TRP A 233 10.37 -12.28 2.93
CA TRP A 233 9.35 -13.21 2.45
C TRP A 233 9.62 -14.66 2.85
N LEU A 234 10.33 -14.88 3.94
CA LEU A 234 10.78 -16.21 4.39
C LEU A 234 10.18 -16.65 5.75
N LEU A 235 9.25 -15.91 6.32
CA LEU A 235 8.65 -16.35 7.56
C LEU A 235 7.95 -17.71 7.36
N PRO A 236 7.98 -18.61 8.33
CA PRO A 236 7.35 -19.93 8.21
C PRO A 236 5.84 -19.79 8.07
N ASP A 237 5.22 -20.63 7.23
CA ASP A 237 3.75 -20.65 7.04
C ASP A 237 3.00 -21.06 8.32
N ALA A 238 3.71 -21.65 9.30
CA ALA A 238 3.18 -21.94 10.63
C ALA A 238 3.12 -20.72 11.55
N ALA A 239 3.62 -19.55 11.11
CA ALA A 239 3.51 -18.30 11.89
C ALA A 239 2.03 -17.98 12.19
N PRO A 240 1.73 -17.38 13.36
CA PRO A 240 0.36 -17.10 13.76
C PRO A 240 -0.37 -16.13 12.84
N ASN A 241 0.36 -15.30 12.09
CA ASN A 241 -0.14 -14.37 11.07
C ASN A 241 0.74 -14.42 9.83
N ILE A 242 0.15 -14.13 8.68
CA ILE A 242 0.90 -14.04 7.40
C ILE A 242 1.74 -12.77 7.29
N VAL A 243 1.45 -11.76 8.10
CA VAL A 243 2.16 -10.47 8.15
C VAL A 243 2.81 -10.32 9.52
N ASP A 244 4.08 -9.91 9.56
CA ASP A 244 4.79 -9.48 10.77
C ASP A 244 5.16 -8.00 10.61
N MET A 245 4.48 -7.12 11.38
CA MET A 245 4.69 -5.68 11.33
C MET A 245 5.02 -5.12 12.71
N LYS A 246 6.22 -4.56 12.83
CA LYS A 246 6.72 -3.87 14.03
C LYS A 246 7.29 -2.53 13.65
N CYS A 247 7.13 -1.55 14.54
CA CYS A 247 7.75 -0.25 14.42
C CYS A 247 8.21 0.23 15.79
N GLU A 248 9.47 0.60 15.88
CA GLU A 248 10.08 1.14 17.09
C GLU A 248 10.71 2.49 16.74
N LEU A 249 10.45 3.52 17.54
CA LEU A 249 11.06 4.83 17.38
C LEU A 249 11.68 5.28 18.68
N ILE A 250 12.90 5.81 18.61
CA ILE A 250 13.61 6.40 19.72
C ILE A 250 13.89 7.87 19.39
N GLY A 251 13.44 8.75 20.25
CA GLY A 251 13.70 10.18 20.17
C GLY A 251 14.48 10.68 21.36
N THR A 252 14.69 12.00 21.41
CA THR A 252 15.45 12.62 22.49
C THR A 252 14.69 12.70 23.82
N LYS A 253 13.35 12.47 23.81
CA LYS A 253 12.51 12.55 25.02
C LYS A 253 11.76 11.26 25.33
N ALA A 254 11.49 10.41 24.36
CA ALA A 254 10.67 9.22 24.54
C ALA A 254 11.03 8.12 23.54
N ALA A 255 10.47 6.93 23.74
CA ALA A 255 10.48 5.82 22.79
C ALA A 255 9.03 5.33 22.54
N ILE A 256 8.77 4.86 21.33
CA ILE A 256 7.49 4.33 20.89
C ILE A 256 7.72 2.90 20.39
N TYR A 257 6.85 1.97 20.76
CA TYR A 257 6.88 0.58 20.33
C TYR A 257 5.50 0.19 19.79
N ILE A 258 5.45 -0.21 18.52
CA ILE A 258 4.25 -0.68 17.85
C ILE A 258 4.47 -2.12 17.42
N ASP A 259 3.55 -3.02 17.77
CA ASP A 259 3.48 -4.39 17.28
C ASP A 259 2.04 -4.69 16.83
N THR A 260 1.81 -4.66 15.53
CA THR A 260 0.50 -4.98 14.96
C THR A 260 0.38 -6.43 14.49
N THR A 261 1.48 -7.20 14.56
CA THR A 261 1.52 -8.62 14.23
C THR A 261 0.76 -9.45 15.25
N SER A 262 1.10 -9.20 16.50
CA SER A 262 0.58 -9.95 17.63
C SER A 262 -0.64 -9.25 18.20
N ASN A 263 -1.70 -9.12 17.39
CA ASN A 263 -2.98 -8.67 17.93
C ASN A 263 -3.54 -9.73 18.88
N ARG A 264 -3.03 -9.74 20.14
CA ARG A 264 -3.38 -10.73 21.17
C ARG A 264 -4.76 -10.52 21.77
N THR A 265 -5.58 -9.64 21.22
CA THR A 265 -6.96 -9.41 21.67
C THR A 265 -7.78 -10.67 21.58
N LEU A 266 -7.55 -11.52 20.55
CA LEU A 266 -8.17 -12.82 20.39
C LEU A 266 -7.14 -13.83 19.86
N ALA A 267 -6.87 -14.86 20.67
CA ALA A 267 -6.14 -16.04 20.23
C ALA A 267 -7.08 -17.24 20.24
N ILE A 268 -7.13 -17.98 19.14
CA ILE A 268 -7.86 -19.24 19.04
C ILE A 268 -6.84 -20.36 19.01
N GLN A 269 -6.94 -21.29 19.97
CA GLN A 269 -6.11 -22.47 20.05
C GLN A 269 -6.98 -23.69 19.75
N ASP A 270 -6.62 -24.44 18.73
CA ASP A 270 -7.20 -25.72 18.41
C ASP A 270 -6.13 -26.84 18.55
N GLU A 271 -6.49 -28.07 18.24
CA GLU A 271 -5.59 -29.24 18.38
C GLU A 271 -4.34 -29.15 17.50
N SER A 272 -4.35 -28.32 16.45
CA SER A 272 -3.30 -28.27 15.43
C SER A 272 -2.44 -27.00 15.47
N ARG A 273 -2.99 -25.88 15.95
CA ARG A 273 -2.34 -24.58 15.90
C ARG A 273 -2.89 -23.55 16.87
N VAL A 274 -2.10 -22.49 17.05
CA VAL A 274 -2.58 -21.21 17.61
C VAL A 274 -2.68 -20.20 16.47
N ARG A 275 -3.78 -19.45 16.40
CA ARG A 275 -3.95 -18.34 15.46
C ARG A 275 -4.43 -17.10 16.20
N HIS A 276 -3.90 -15.96 15.81
CA HIS A 276 -4.37 -14.67 16.24
C HIS A 276 -5.32 -14.10 15.18
N VAL A 277 -6.51 -13.70 15.61
CA VAL A 277 -7.50 -13.14 14.68
C VAL A 277 -7.19 -11.67 14.45
N ASP A 278 -7.19 -11.23 13.18
CA ASP A 278 -7.07 -9.82 12.83
C ASP A 278 -8.30 -9.05 13.34
N VAL A 279 -8.04 -8.00 14.12
CA VAL A 279 -9.08 -7.11 14.66
C VAL A 279 -8.77 -5.63 14.35
N LEU A 280 -7.68 -5.34 13.62
CA LEU A 280 -7.24 -3.99 13.27
C LEU A 280 -7.25 -3.72 11.76
N GLY A 281 -6.75 -4.65 10.96
CA GLY A 281 -6.54 -4.46 9.53
C GLY A 281 -7.84 -4.47 8.74
N GLY A 282 -8.57 -5.57 8.83
CA GLY A 282 -9.79 -5.76 8.04
C GLY A 282 -10.80 -6.76 8.61
N PRO A 283 -11.12 -6.71 9.94
CA PRO A 283 -12.07 -7.64 10.53
C PRO A 283 -13.48 -7.48 9.95
N VAL A 284 -14.24 -8.58 9.89
CA VAL A 284 -15.65 -8.55 9.50
C VAL A 284 -16.52 -8.73 10.75
N VAL A 285 -17.37 -7.74 11.04
CA VAL A 285 -18.29 -7.74 12.17
C VAL A 285 -19.71 -7.56 11.64
N HIS A 286 -20.60 -8.54 11.91
CA HIS A 286 -21.98 -8.54 11.41
C HIS A 286 -22.09 -8.28 9.89
N GLY A 287 -21.19 -8.90 9.10
CA GLY A 287 -21.15 -8.75 7.64
C GLY A 287 -20.52 -7.45 7.13
N LYS A 288 -20.15 -6.53 8.02
CA LYS A 288 -19.44 -5.29 7.65
C LYS A 288 -17.95 -5.45 7.88
N GLN A 289 -17.15 -5.13 6.88
CA GLN A 289 -15.70 -5.01 7.06
C GLN A 289 -15.39 -3.69 7.75
N LEU A 290 -14.54 -3.77 8.77
CA LEU A 290 -14.01 -2.65 9.55
C LEU A 290 -12.49 -2.66 9.44
N GLY A 291 -11.83 -1.68 10.08
CA GLY A 291 -10.39 -1.66 10.20
C GLY A 291 -9.69 -0.70 9.24
N PHE A 292 -8.44 -0.43 9.52
CA PHE A 292 -7.69 0.64 8.88
C PHE A 292 -7.43 0.44 7.38
N ALA A 293 -7.39 -0.81 6.92
CA ALA A 293 -7.14 -1.11 5.51
C ALA A 293 -8.25 -0.62 4.56
N ILE A 294 -9.47 -0.42 5.08
CA ILE A 294 -10.58 0.12 4.28
C ILE A 294 -10.84 1.61 4.54
N GLU A 295 -10.29 2.17 5.64
CA GLU A 295 -10.50 3.58 5.96
C GLU A 295 -9.79 4.51 4.98
N SER A 296 -8.64 4.12 4.44
CA SER A 296 -7.96 4.87 3.36
C SER A 296 -8.81 4.95 2.10
N ILE A 297 -9.44 3.82 1.71
CA ILE A 297 -10.33 3.75 0.55
C ILE A 297 -11.57 4.61 0.78
N ARG A 298 -12.14 4.56 2.00
CA ARG A 298 -13.28 5.40 2.40
C ARG A 298 -12.91 6.88 2.36
N HIS A 299 -11.74 7.24 2.90
CA HIS A 299 -11.23 8.60 2.86
C HIS A 299 -11.14 9.15 1.43
N PHE A 300 -10.62 8.38 0.48
CA PHE A 300 -10.61 8.79 -0.92
C PHE A 300 -12.02 9.02 -1.47
N ALA A 301 -12.96 8.11 -1.17
CA ALA A 301 -14.35 8.27 -1.56
C ALA A 301 -14.97 9.56 -1.00
N ASP A 302 -14.73 9.85 0.29
CA ASP A 302 -15.16 11.08 0.94
C ASP A 302 -14.54 12.31 0.29
N CYS A 303 -13.23 12.28 -0.04
CA CYS A 303 -12.56 13.38 -0.72
C CYS A 303 -13.18 13.71 -2.08
N VAL A 304 -13.59 12.70 -2.85
CA VAL A 304 -14.26 12.92 -4.14
C VAL A 304 -15.69 13.44 -3.94
N VAL A 305 -16.43 12.89 -2.96
CA VAL A 305 -17.81 13.31 -2.68
C VAL A 305 -17.88 14.73 -2.13
N GLN A 306 -16.92 15.12 -1.27
CA GLN A 306 -16.91 16.42 -0.56
C GLN A 306 -16.00 17.45 -1.22
N ASP A 307 -15.37 17.11 -2.35
CA ASP A 307 -14.39 17.92 -3.07
C ASP A 307 -13.20 18.37 -2.19
N GLN A 308 -12.65 17.46 -1.40
CA GLN A 308 -11.48 17.68 -0.55
C GLN A 308 -10.22 17.04 -1.15
N GLU A 309 -9.03 17.55 -0.77
CA GLU A 309 -7.77 16.96 -1.18
C GLU A 309 -7.44 15.70 -0.38
N PRO A 310 -6.95 14.63 -1.03
CA PRO A 310 -6.54 13.41 -0.35
C PRO A 310 -5.29 13.62 0.53
N LEU A 311 -5.22 12.89 1.66
CA LEU A 311 -4.09 12.97 2.61
C LEU A 311 -2.78 12.40 2.07
N VAL A 312 -2.80 11.53 1.08
CA VAL A 312 -1.61 10.88 0.53
C VAL A 312 -1.52 11.13 -0.97
N PRO A 313 -1.01 12.31 -1.38
CA PRO A 313 -0.91 12.67 -2.79
C PRO A 313 0.13 11.83 -3.53
N GLY A 314 0.11 11.86 -4.87
CA GLY A 314 1.01 11.13 -5.74
C GLY A 314 2.49 11.39 -5.48
N GLU A 315 2.84 12.60 -5.03
CA GLU A 315 4.22 12.99 -4.69
C GLU A 315 4.82 12.13 -3.57
N VAL A 316 4.01 11.70 -2.61
CA VAL A 316 4.44 10.75 -1.57
C VAL A 316 4.81 9.41 -2.22
N GLY A 317 3.99 8.91 -3.14
CA GLY A 317 4.28 7.70 -3.91
C GLY A 317 5.56 7.80 -4.71
N LEU A 318 5.81 8.94 -5.36
CA LEU A 318 7.04 9.22 -6.10
C LEU A 318 8.28 9.16 -5.20
N GLU A 319 8.25 9.81 -4.02
CA GLU A 319 9.38 9.79 -3.10
C GLU A 319 9.64 8.37 -2.55
N VAL A 320 8.60 7.60 -2.21
CA VAL A 320 8.74 6.21 -1.80
C VAL A 320 9.35 5.36 -2.93
N THR A 321 8.92 5.56 -4.18
CA THR A 321 9.48 4.87 -5.35
C THR A 321 10.96 5.21 -5.56
N ARG A 322 11.36 6.48 -5.40
CA ARG A 322 12.78 6.91 -5.45
C ARG A 322 13.62 6.19 -4.40
N ILE A 323 13.10 6.04 -3.19
CA ILE A 323 13.80 5.33 -2.10
C ILE A 323 13.89 3.83 -2.42
N CYS A 324 12.81 3.19 -2.91
CA CYS A 324 12.84 1.80 -3.34
C CYS A 324 13.91 1.58 -4.44
N LYS A 325 14.00 2.46 -5.44
CA LYS A 325 15.04 2.39 -6.47
C LYS A 325 16.46 2.56 -5.91
N ALA A 326 16.64 3.44 -4.92
CA ALA A 326 17.93 3.61 -4.24
C ALA A 326 18.30 2.35 -3.43
N ILE A 327 17.35 1.71 -2.77
CA ILE A 327 17.52 0.44 -2.06
C ILE A 327 17.95 -0.68 -3.03
N GLU A 328 17.26 -0.84 -4.16
CA GLU A 328 17.62 -1.82 -5.19
C GLU A 328 19.06 -1.59 -5.67
N ARG A 329 19.37 -0.35 -6.07
CA ARG A 329 20.71 0.01 -6.55
C ARG A 329 21.79 -0.22 -5.50
N SER A 330 21.52 0.09 -4.25
CA SER A 330 22.48 -0.15 -3.15
C SER A 330 22.73 -1.64 -2.95
N ALA A 331 21.67 -2.46 -2.96
CA ALA A 331 21.78 -3.91 -2.82
C ALA A 331 22.53 -4.57 -3.99
N GLU A 332 22.36 -4.07 -5.21
CA GLU A 332 23.05 -4.54 -6.41
C GLU A 332 24.54 -4.18 -6.43
N THR A 333 24.87 -2.94 -6.02
CA THR A 333 26.24 -2.42 -6.09
C THR A 333 27.05 -2.70 -4.83
N GLY A 334 26.42 -3.05 -3.71
CA GLY A 334 27.04 -3.16 -2.39
C GLY A 334 27.52 -1.84 -1.82
N ARG A 335 27.05 -0.71 -2.34
CA ARG A 335 27.48 0.64 -1.95
C ARG A 335 26.31 1.51 -1.51
N PRO A 336 26.54 2.46 -0.58
CA PRO A 336 25.53 3.49 -0.29
C PRO A 336 25.15 4.30 -1.52
N VAL A 337 23.90 4.75 -1.56
CA VAL A 337 23.36 5.63 -2.60
C VAL A 337 22.97 6.96 -1.98
N GLU A 338 23.56 8.05 -2.48
CA GLU A 338 23.17 9.41 -2.11
C GLU A 338 21.90 9.79 -2.87
N MET A 339 20.90 10.27 -2.14
CA MET A 339 19.64 10.75 -2.70
C MET A 339 19.72 12.27 -2.89
N ARG A 340 20.08 12.70 -4.09
CA ARG A 340 20.08 14.12 -4.47
C ARG A 340 18.63 14.56 -4.74
N ARG A 341 18.25 15.66 -4.16
CA ARG A 341 16.95 16.32 -4.37
C ARG A 341 17.13 17.64 -5.07
#